data_05746b107132cfb8869926d85f8e7947
#
_entry.id   05746b107132cfb8869926d85f8e7947
#
_cell.length_a   1.000
_cell.length_b   1.000
_cell.length_c   1.000
_cell.angle_alpha   90.00
_cell.angle_beta   90.00
_cell.angle_gamma   90.00
#
_symmetry.space_group_name_H-M   'P 1'
#
loop_
_entity.id
_entity.type
_entity.pdbx_description
1 polymer ?
#
loop_
_entity_poly.entity_id
_entity_poly.type
_entity_poly.pdbx_seq_one_letter_code
_entity_poly.pdbx_strand_id
1 'polypeptide(L)'
;NSLTAAQLAAIAAVQAPLTVTQASGNANNGSASWSHSVPDSAFDFLAEGEVLTLTYTATVDDGHGGVVTKPLTITVTGSNDAIEVTSGDQTAAIVEIAGAHGSDQADTASGSITFAEADLTDTHEVTVNGVTASGVMTGLVDHDTQLGWLTLGDLVDSTDQIAGSQAWSFSAPDHYFDYLADGEIVTLTYTVQIDDHHGGFTSQDVVVTVTGSNDAPTLAAELAGKLTDTAANDSFADIT
;
A
#
# COMPACT_ATOMS: atom_id res chain seq x y z
N ASN A 1 -10.65 10.14 -25.23
CA ASN A 1 -10.05 8.89 -24.75
C ASN A 1 -10.97 7.74 -25.13
N SER A 2 -10.42 6.60 -25.52
CA SER A 2 -11.17 5.37 -25.72
C SER A 2 -11.32 4.69 -24.37
N LEU A 3 -12.52 4.17 -24.07
CA LEU A 3 -12.76 3.38 -22.87
C LEU A 3 -11.92 2.09 -22.88
N THR A 4 -11.47 1.69 -21.71
CA THR A 4 -10.72 0.43 -21.50
C THR A 4 -11.65 -0.78 -21.57
N ALA A 5 -11.08 -1.98 -21.62
CA ALA A 5 -11.88 -3.20 -21.62
C ALA A 5 -12.66 -3.38 -20.29
N ALA A 6 -12.08 -2.97 -19.17
CA ALA A 6 -12.72 -3.02 -17.86
C ALA A 6 -13.91 -2.06 -17.80
N GLN A 7 -13.72 -0.80 -18.20
CA GLN A 7 -14.80 0.19 -18.26
C GLN A 7 -15.94 -0.26 -19.19
N LEU A 8 -15.63 -0.80 -20.37
CA LEU A 8 -16.64 -1.34 -21.27
C LEU A 8 -17.42 -2.49 -20.68
N ALA A 9 -16.77 -3.38 -19.94
CA ALA A 9 -17.43 -4.50 -19.26
C ALA A 9 -18.33 -4.01 -18.12
N ALA A 10 -17.88 -3.05 -17.32
CA ALA A 10 -18.66 -2.45 -16.25
C ALA A 10 -19.90 -1.72 -16.79
N ILE A 11 -19.73 -0.91 -17.84
CA ILE A 11 -20.84 -0.23 -18.50
C ILE A 11 -21.85 -1.24 -19.08
N ALA A 12 -21.39 -2.33 -19.68
CA ALA A 12 -22.26 -3.37 -20.20
C ALA A 12 -23.09 -4.06 -19.10
N ALA A 13 -22.53 -4.21 -17.92
CA ALA A 13 -23.20 -4.85 -16.77
C ALA A 13 -24.39 -4.00 -16.25
N VAL A 14 -24.31 -2.67 -16.37
CA VAL A 14 -25.37 -1.75 -15.91
C VAL A 14 -26.41 -1.41 -16.98
N GLN A 15 -26.23 -1.87 -18.21
CA GLN A 15 -27.18 -1.70 -19.32
C GLN A 15 -28.39 -2.65 -19.17
N ALA A 16 -29.07 -2.62 -18.04
CA ALA A 16 -30.26 -3.41 -17.81
C ALA A 16 -31.43 -2.90 -18.67
N PRO A 17 -32.32 -3.80 -19.19
CA PRO A 17 -33.50 -3.35 -19.92
C PRO A 17 -34.46 -2.57 -19.04
N LEU A 18 -35.10 -1.55 -19.58
CA LEU A 18 -36.16 -0.84 -18.87
C LEU A 18 -37.41 -1.72 -18.76
N THR A 19 -38.03 -1.70 -17.58
CA THR A 19 -39.38 -2.22 -17.43
C THR A 19 -40.36 -1.13 -17.77
N VAL A 20 -41.19 -1.36 -18.80
CA VAL A 20 -42.22 -0.41 -19.25
C VAL A 20 -43.58 -0.96 -18.91
N THR A 21 -44.38 -0.20 -18.19
CA THR A 21 -45.76 -0.53 -17.87
C THR A 21 -46.71 0.46 -18.48
N GLN A 22 -47.55 0.00 -19.41
CA GLN A 22 -48.55 0.81 -20.07
C GLN A 22 -49.77 0.99 -19.12
N ALA A 23 -50.24 2.22 -19.02
CA ALA A 23 -51.46 2.49 -18.27
C ALA A 23 -52.69 1.84 -18.92
N SER A 24 -53.64 1.35 -18.13
CA SER A 24 -54.91 0.82 -18.64
C SER A 24 -55.78 1.97 -19.11
N GLY A 25 -56.65 1.68 -20.13
CA GLY A 25 -57.60 2.66 -20.65
C GLY A 25 -57.00 3.70 -21.62
N ASN A 26 -55.82 3.42 -22.17
CA ASN A 26 -55.27 4.24 -23.24
C ASN A 26 -56.13 4.16 -24.50
N ALA A 27 -56.80 5.28 -24.82
CA ALA A 27 -57.60 5.37 -26.06
C ALA A 27 -56.99 6.51 -26.96
N ASN A 28 -57.38 7.77 -26.72
CA ASN A 28 -56.82 8.90 -27.46
C ASN A 28 -55.64 9.59 -26.73
N ASN A 29 -55.55 9.36 -25.42
CA ASN A 29 -54.49 9.88 -24.58
C ASN A 29 -53.91 8.70 -23.80
N GLY A 30 -52.75 8.20 -24.17
CA GLY A 30 -52.06 7.12 -23.51
C GLY A 30 -50.93 7.61 -22.60
N SER A 31 -50.60 6.80 -21.61
CA SER A 31 -49.40 6.96 -20.77
C SER A 31 -48.75 5.62 -20.49
N ALA A 32 -47.44 5.66 -20.26
CA ALA A 32 -46.67 4.54 -19.77
C ALA A 32 -45.68 5.01 -18.72
N SER A 33 -45.49 4.22 -17.71
CA SER A 33 -44.39 4.40 -16.75
C SER A 33 -43.24 3.49 -17.11
N TRP A 34 -42.04 3.86 -16.68
CA TRP A 34 -40.85 3.03 -16.83
C TRP A 34 -40.11 2.98 -15.52
N SER A 35 -39.34 1.93 -15.34
CA SER A 35 -38.37 1.80 -14.24
C SER A 35 -37.09 1.15 -14.74
N HIS A 36 -35.98 1.61 -14.16
CA HIS A 36 -34.66 1.01 -14.27
C HIS A 36 -34.24 0.57 -12.88
N SER A 37 -33.73 -0.64 -12.74
CA SER A 37 -33.30 -1.17 -11.44
C SER A 37 -32.01 -1.95 -11.64
N VAL A 38 -30.93 -1.41 -11.09
CA VAL A 38 -29.60 -1.99 -11.01
C VAL A 38 -29.12 -1.78 -9.57
N PRO A 39 -28.46 -2.74 -8.94
CA PRO A 39 -27.85 -2.52 -7.63
C PRO A 39 -26.87 -1.34 -7.66
N ASP A 40 -26.80 -0.55 -6.58
CA ASP A 40 -25.90 0.58 -6.46
C ASP A 40 -24.45 0.16 -6.69
N SER A 41 -24.04 -0.94 -6.06
CA SER A 41 -22.71 -1.54 -6.22
C SER A 41 -22.29 -1.92 -7.65
N ALA A 42 -23.20 -1.88 -8.61
CA ALA A 42 -22.86 -2.06 -10.02
C ALA A 42 -22.29 -0.78 -10.66
N PHE A 43 -22.37 0.35 -9.95
CA PHE A 43 -21.85 1.65 -10.37
C PHE A 43 -20.57 2.08 -9.63
N ASP A 44 -20.10 1.28 -8.65
CA ASP A 44 -18.88 1.55 -7.88
C ASP A 44 -17.62 1.71 -8.75
N PHE A 45 -17.69 1.38 -10.05
CA PHE A 45 -16.59 1.61 -10.98
C PHE A 45 -16.44 3.07 -11.45
N LEU A 46 -17.37 3.95 -11.06
CA LEU A 46 -17.38 5.37 -11.44
C LEU A 46 -16.72 6.19 -10.34
N ALA A 47 -15.56 6.73 -10.60
CA ALA A 47 -14.86 7.62 -9.70
C ALA A 47 -15.62 8.92 -9.40
N GLU A 48 -15.17 9.65 -8.38
CA GLU A 48 -15.82 10.90 -7.95
C GLU A 48 -16.05 11.87 -9.11
N GLY A 49 -17.31 12.22 -9.32
CA GLY A 49 -17.72 13.18 -10.34
C GLY A 49 -17.73 12.65 -11.77
N GLU A 50 -17.35 11.39 -11.99
CA GLU A 50 -17.56 10.75 -13.30
C GLU A 50 -19.05 10.60 -13.60
N VAL A 51 -19.42 10.74 -14.86
CA VAL A 51 -20.82 10.73 -15.28
C VAL A 51 -21.05 9.69 -16.36
N LEU A 52 -21.86 8.69 -16.03
CA LEU A 52 -22.39 7.72 -16.98
C LEU A 52 -23.78 8.14 -17.46
N THR A 53 -23.97 8.21 -18.76
CA THR A 53 -25.29 8.46 -19.38
C THR A 53 -25.74 7.25 -20.18
N LEU A 54 -26.80 6.58 -19.73
CA LEU A 54 -27.47 5.52 -20.45
C LEU A 54 -28.60 6.09 -21.27
N THR A 55 -28.62 5.82 -22.59
CA THR A 55 -29.65 6.31 -23.49
C THR A 55 -30.44 5.15 -24.05
N TYR A 56 -31.74 5.14 -23.75
CA TYR A 56 -32.72 4.18 -24.29
C TYR A 56 -33.60 4.83 -25.31
N THR A 57 -34.13 4.04 -26.25
CA THR A 57 -35.11 4.51 -27.20
C THR A 57 -36.48 3.98 -26.82
N ALA A 58 -37.36 4.87 -26.38
CA ALA A 58 -38.76 4.54 -26.18
C ALA A 58 -39.51 4.62 -27.51
N THR A 59 -40.22 3.54 -27.85
CA THR A 59 -40.98 3.44 -29.07
C THR A 59 -42.46 3.27 -28.76
N VAL A 60 -43.28 4.08 -29.40
CA VAL A 60 -44.76 3.92 -29.40
C VAL A 60 -45.20 3.54 -30.80
N ASP A 61 -45.87 2.41 -30.90
CA ASP A 61 -46.44 1.86 -32.15
C ASP A 61 -47.95 1.72 -31.99
N ASP A 62 -48.71 2.25 -32.92
CA ASP A 62 -50.18 2.19 -32.95
C ASP A 62 -50.73 0.89 -33.54
N GLY A 63 -49.83 -0.01 -33.97
CA GLY A 63 -50.20 -1.27 -34.64
C GLY A 63 -50.81 -1.11 -36.05
N HIS A 64 -50.83 0.10 -36.59
CA HIS A 64 -51.37 0.45 -37.91
C HIS A 64 -50.32 1.10 -38.82
N GLY A 65 -49.03 1.04 -38.39
CA GLY A 65 -47.90 1.57 -39.15
C GLY A 65 -47.41 2.93 -38.68
N GLY A 66 -48.06 3.53 -37.68
CA GLY A 66 -47.60 4.77 -37.04
C GLY A 66 -46.63 4.45 -35.91
N VAL A 67 -45.35 4.83 -36.07
CA VAL A 67 -44.28 4.61 -35.07
C VAL A 67 -43.66 5.95 -34.70
N VAL A 68 -43.55 6.22 -33.37
CA VAL A 68 -42.88 7.38 -32.82
C VAL A 68 -41.83 6.93 -31.79
N THR A 69 -40.63 7.49 -31.91
CA THR A 69 -39.55 7.21 -30.96
C THR A 69 -39.13 8.45 -30.21
N LYS A 70 -38.72 8.27 -28.92
CA LYS A 70 -38.12 9.31 -28.08
C LYS A 70 -36.95 8.73 -27.29
N PRO A 71 -35.85 9.47 -27.18
CA PRO A 71 -34.78 9.06 -26.24
C PRO A 71 -35.25 9.24 -24.80
N LEU A 72 -34.81 8.33 -23.96
CA LEU A 72 -34.91 8.37 -22.49
C LEU A 72 -33.49 8.23 -21.97
N THR A 73 -33.06 9.18 -21.16
CA THR A 73 -31.70 9.19 -20.61
C THR A 73 -31.76 8.98 -19.09
N ILE A 74 -30.82 8.16 -18.60
CA ILE A 74 -30.53 7.99 -17.18
C ILE A 74 -29.09 8.42 -16.99
N THR A 75 -28.87 9.31 -16.04
CA THR A 75 -27.54 9.79 -15.69
C THR A 75 -27.20 9.35 -14.28
N VAL A 76 -26.03 8.74 -14.11
CA VAL A 76 -25.44 8.34 -12.83
C VAL A 76 -24.15 9.12 -12.67
N THR A 77 -23.95 9.70 -11.49
CA THR A 77 -22.69 10.37 -11.14
C THR A 77 -22.00 9.53 -10.08
N GLY A 78 -20.73 9.22 -10.29
CA GLY A 78 -19.90 8.47 -9.37
C GLY A 78 -19.55 9.25 -8.11
N SER A 79 -19.23 8.53 -7.09
CA SER A 79 -18.66 9.00 -5.82
C SER A 79 -17.38 8.23 -5.57
N ASN A 80 -16.46 8.81 -4.79
CA ASN A 80 -15.23 8.10 -4.41
C ASN A 80 -15.53 6.89 -3.55
N ASP A 81 -15.00 5.75 -3.91
CA ASP A 81 -15.00 4.53 -3.09
C ASP A 81 -13.73 4.42 -2.24
N ALA A 82 -13.71 3.57 -1.25
CA ALA A 82 -12.60 3.47 -0.33
C ALA A 82 -11.60 2.37 -0.74
N ILE A 83 -10.32 2.69 -0.67
CA ILE A 83 -9.24 1.71 -0.84
C ILE A 83 -9.31 0.67 0.28
N GLU A 84 -9.33 -0.61 -0.05
CA GLU A 84 -9.28 -1.72 0.90
C GLU A 84 -7.92 -2.44 0.80
N VAL A 85 -7.17 -2.52 1.93
CA VAL A 85 -5.98 -3.37 2.00
C VAL A 85 -6.43 -4.82 2.08
N THR A 86 -5.98 -5.63 1.11
CA THR A 86 -6.36 -7.05 0.97
C THR A 86 -5.26 -8.02 1.42
N SER A 87 -4.03 -7.52 1.61
CA SER A 87 -2.94 -8.32 2.20
C SER A 87 -3.15 -8.53 3.70
N GLY A 88 -2.62 -9.64 4.21
CA GLY A 88 -2.47 -9.85 5.65
C GLY A 88 -1.35 -8.99 6.25
N ASP A 89 -1.10 -9.21 7.56
CA ASP A 89 -0.06 -8.50 8.30
C ASP A 89 1.31 -8.61 7.59
N GLN A 90 1.97 -7.47 7.43
CA GLN A 90 3.31 -7.38 6.85
C GLN A 90 4.34 -7.46 7.97
N THR A 91 4.90 -8.64 8.20
CA THR A 91 5.87 -8.87 9.27
C THR A 91 7.14 -9.53 8.74
N ALA A 92 8.28 -9.12 9.26
CA ALA A 92 9.57 -9.76 9.01
C ALA A 92 10.33 -9.95 10.31
N ALA A 93 11.03 -11.08 10.43
CA ALA A 93 11.93 -11.39 11.53
C ALA A 93 13.34 -11.58 10.97
N ILE A 94 14.28 -10.83 11.51
CA ILE A 94 15.70 -10.85 11.14
C ILE A 94 16.49 -11.22 12.40
N VAL A 95 17.57 -11.95 12.22
CA VAL A 95 18.58 -12.18 13.27
C VAL A 95 19.86 -11.54 12.79
N GLU A 96 20.44 -10.67 13.59
CA GLU A 96 21.74 -10.05 13.38
C GLU A 96 22.83 -11.10 13.12
N ILE A 97 23.83 -10.74 12.34
CA ILE A 97 24.90 -11.66 11.93
C ILE A 97 25.87 -11.90 13.09
N ALA A 98 25.85 -13.08 13.68
CA ALA A 98 26.63 -13.45 14.85
C ALA A 98 28.14 -13.24 14.67
N GLY A 99 28.76 -12.52 15.62
CA GLY A 99 30.19 -12.28 15.68
C GLY A 99 30.73 -11.32 14.61
N ALA A 100 29.85 -10.57 13.94
CA ALA A 100 30.17 -9.71 12.82
C ALA A 100 30.23 -8.20 13.19
N HIS A 101 30.76 -7.88 14.38
CA HIS A 101 30.85 -6.49 14.86
C HIS A 101 31.44 -5.54 13.82
N GLY A 102 30.71 -4.47 13.50
CA GLY A 102 31.08 -3.47 12.51
C GLY A 102 30.84 -3.90 11.05
N SER A 103 29.96 -4.87 10.81
CA SER A 103 29.66 -5.39 9.48
C SER A 103 28.78 -4.43 8.68
N ASP A 104 29.15 -4.15 7.43
CA ASP A 104 28.33 -3.43 6.46
C ASP A 104 27.44 -4.38 5.63
N GLN A 105 27.43 -5.67 5.92
CA GLN A 105 26.50 -6.59 5.27
C GLN A 105 25.08 -6.20 5.64
N ALA A 106 24.18 -6.20 4.68
CA ALA A 106 22.81 -5.76 4.93
C ALA A 106 21.95 -6.90 5.50
N ASP A 107 21.24 -6.59 6.55
CA ASP A 107 20.07 -7.31 7.03
C ASP A 107 18.87 -6.95 6.17
N THR A 108 18.24 -7.94 5.56
CA THR A 108 17.23 -7.68 4.54
C THR A 108 15.94 -8.44 4.77
N ALA A 109 14.84 -7.81 4.38
CA ALA A 109 13.52 -8.43 4.28
C ALA A 109 12.74 -7.79 3.12
N SER A 110 11.70 -8.47 2.64
CA SER A 110 10.83 -7.92 1.60
C SER A 110 9.43 -8.53 1.67
N GLY A 111 8.48 -7.83 1.07
CA GLY A 111 7.10 -8.27 0.97
C GLY A 111 6.32 -7.47 -0.03
N SER A 112 5.01 -7.63 0.00
CA SER A 112 4.09 -6.90 -0.87
C SER A 112 2.78 -6.61 -0.14
N ILE A 113 2.35 -5.36 -0.18
CA ILE A 113 1.03 -4.93 0.25
C ILE A 113 0.12 -5.04 -0.96
N THR A 114 -1.01 -5.73 -0.84
CA THR A 114 -2.04 -5.76 -1.87
C THR A 114 -3.25 -4.99 -1.41
N PHE A 115 -3.90 -4.31 -2.35
CA PHE A 115 -5.08 -3.50 -2.11
C PHE A 115 -6.08 -3.67 -3.24
N ALA A 116 -7.31 -3.24 -2.99
CA ALA A 116 -8.37 -3.20 -3.98
C ALA A 116 -9.06 -1.85 -3.94
N GLU A 117 -9.51 -1.41 -5.11
CA GLU A 117 -10.32 -0.22 -5.29
C GLU A 117 -11.33 -0.45 -6.41
N ALA A 118 -12.54 0.10 -6.25
CA ALA A 118 -13.60 -0.07 -7.20
C ALA A 118 -13.56 0.96 -8.34
N ASP A 119 -13.08 2.18 -8.04
CA ASP A 119 -12.99 3.29 -9.00
C ASP A 119 -11.95 3.02 -10.09
N LEU A 120 -12.40 2.62 -11.28
CA LEU A 120 -11.52 2.12 -12.35
C LEU A 120 -10.57 3.16 -12.95
N THR A 121 -10.83 4.43 -12.73
CA THR A 121 -10.01 5.53 -13.30
C THR A 121 -9.03 6.12 -12.31
N ASP A 122 -9.16 5.78 -11.03
CA ASP A 122 -8.31 6.32 -10.00
C ASP A 122 -6.88 5.80 -10.10
N THR A 123 -5.96 6.62 -9.65
CA THR A 123 -4.53 6.35 -9.58
C THR A 123 -4.06 6.54 -8.15
N HIS A 124 -3.07 5.76 -7.75
CA HIS A 124 -2.64 5.71 -6.37
C HIS A 124 -1.21 6.23 -6.20
N GLU A 125 -0.97 6.86 -5.06
CA GLU A 125 0.36 7.12 -4.53
C GLU A 125 0.58 6.33 -3.26
N VAL A 126 1.74 5.65 -3.17
CA VAL A 126 2.12 4.89 -1.97
C VAL A 126 3.35 5.52 -1.35
N THR A 127 3.27 5.85 -0.06
CA THR A 127 4.35 6.52 0.68
C THR A 127 4.63 5.85 2.02
N VAL A 128 5.89 5.93 2.49
CA VAL A 128 6.24 5.57 3.87
C VAL A 128 6.13 6.82 4.73
N ASN A 129 5.10 6.91 5.55
CA ASN A 129 4.78 8.12 6.32
C ASN A 129 5.57 8.25 7.62
N GLY A 130 6.20 7.18 8.08
CA GLY A 130 6.99 7.21 9.30
C GLY A 130 7.43 5.84 9.77
N VAL A 131 8.30 5.84 10.77
CA VAL A 131 8.74 4.65 11.48
C VAL A 131 8.67 4.90 12.98
N THR A 132 8.26 3.89 13.73
CA THR A 132 8.33 3.87 15.19
C THR A 132 9.14 2.67 15.64
N ALA A 133 9.91 2.85 16.72
CA ALA A 133 10.72 1.79 17.28
C ALA A 133 10.24 1.40 18.68
N SER A 134 10.38 0.12 19.03
CA SER A 134 10.10 -0.41 20.36
C SER A 134 11.08 -1.54 20.73
N GLY A 135 11.13 -1.92 22.00
CA GLY A 135 12.09 -2.88 22.52
C GLY A 135 13.36 -2.22 23.02
N VAL A 136 14.54 -2.77 22.73
CA VAL A 136 15.83 -2.20 23.13
C VAL A 136 16.20 -1.08 22.15
N MET A 137 16.13 0.17 22.60
CA MET A 137 16.37 1.36 21.77
C MET A 137 17.67 2.10 22.15
N THR A 138 18.35 1.71 23.23
CA THR A 138 19.60 2.33 23.66
C THR A 138 20.73 1.91 22.70
N GLY A 139 21.18 2.81 21.85
CA GLY A 139 22.16 2.55 20.78
C GLY A 139 21.55 2.58 19.39
N LEU A 140 20.23 2.52 19.26
CA LEU A 140 19.53 2.66 17.98
C LEU A 140 19.80 4.04 17.38
N VAL A 141 20.06 4.08 16.08
CA VAL A 141 20.29 5.31 15.31
C VAL A 141 19.05 6.20 15.25
N ASP A 142 19.23 7.41 14.70
CA ASP A 142 18.16 8.38 14.57
C ASP A 142 17.03 7.92 13.62
N HIS A 143 15.88 8.59 13.78
CA HIS A 143 14.65 8.30 13.05
C HIS A 143 14.81 8.36 11.51
N ASP A 144 15.55 9.36 11.01
CA ASP A 144 15.69 9.57 9.56
C ASP A 144 16.51 8.44 8.91
N THR A 145 17.52 7.95 9.63
CA THR A 145 18.31 6.78 9.21
C THR A 145 17.44 5.53 9.19
N GLN A 146 16.64 5.29 10.25
CA GLN A 146 15.71 4.17 10.32
C GLN A 146 14.68 4.21 9.17
N LEU A 147 14.12 5.41 8.89
CA LEU A 147 13.13 5.58 7.82
C LEU A 147 13.71 5.20 6.45
N GLY A 148 14.99 5.49 6.21
CA GLY A 148 15.68 5.16 4.96
C GLY A 148 15.90 3.66 4.73
N TRP A 149 15.69 2.79 5.70
CA TRP A 149 15.88 1.34 5.55
C TRP A 149 14.70 0.64 4.85
N LEU A 150 13.50 1.21 4.89
CA LEU A 150 12.37 0.70 4.14
C LEU A 150 12.22 1.48 2.83
N THR A 151 12.24 0.76 1.72
CA THR A 151 12.05 1.33 0.38
C THR A 151 10.87 0.65 -0.32
N LEU A 152 10.15 1.44 -1.10
CA LEU A 152 9.05 0.94 -1.93
C LEU A 152 9.58 0.65 -3.33
N GLY A 153 9.15 -0.48 -3.90
CA GLY A 153 9.42 -0.86 -5.27
C GLY A 153 8.41 -0.28 -6.24
N ASP A 154 8.30 -0.89 -7.42
CA ASP A 154 7.31 -0.48 -8.41
C ASP A 154 5.89 -0.74 -7.90
N LEU A 155 5.02 0.27 -8.06
CA LEU A 155 3.59 0.15 -7.84
C LEU A 155 2.95 -0.55 -9.04
N VAL A 156 2.17 -1.59 -8.77
CA VAL A 156 1.17 -2.12 -9.71
C VAL A 156 -0.15 -1.52 -9.30
N ASP A 157 -0.59 -0.50 -10.04
CA ASP A 157 -1.80 0.25 -9.72
C ASP A 157 -3.07 -0.57 -9.99
N SER A 158 -4.17 -0.24 -9.29
CA SER A 158 -5.50 -0.81 -9.54
C SER A 158 -6.23 -0.14 -10.71
N THR A 159 -5.69 0.93 -11.29
CA THR A 159 -6.27 1.61 -12.46
C THR A 159 -6.60 0.62 -13.57
N ASP A 160 -7.82 0.68 -14.09
CA ASP A 160 -8.39 -0.27 -15.07
C ASP A 160 -8.53 -1.72 -14.61
N GLN A 161 -8.33 -1.97 -13.32
CA GLN A 161 -8.50 -3.26 -12.64
C GLN A 161 -8.87 -3.02 -11.18
N ILE A 162 -9.38 -4.02 -10.49
CA ILE A 162 -9.83 -3.85 -9.10
C ILE A 162 -8.67 -4.03 -8.09
N ALA A 163 -7.56 -4.65 -8.50
CA ALA A 163 -6.49 -5.02 -7.58
C ALA A 163 -5.17 -4.35 -7.92
N GLY A 164 -4.56 -3.74 -6.91
CA GLY A 164 -3.22 -3.19 -6.96
C GLY A 164 -2.26 -3.88 -5.99
N SER A 165 -0.96 -3.60 -6.14
CA SER A 165 0.05 -4.07 -5.20
C SER A 165 1.27 -3.16 -5.14
N GLN A 166 1.83 -3.01 -3.94
CA GLN A 166 3.05 -2.28 -3.67
C GLN A 166 4.10 -3.21 -3.06
N ALA A 167 5.19 -3.42 -3.77
CA ALA A 167 6.33 -4.14 -3.20
C ALA A 167 7.09 -3.24 -2.22
N TRP A 168 7.64 -3.84 -1.16
CA TRP A 168 8.53 -3.17 -0.24
C TRP A 168 9.78 -4.01 0.04
N SER A 169 10.87 -3.34 0.38
CA SER A 169 12.10 -3.97 0.84
C SER A 169 12.70 -3.21 2.00
N PHE A 170 13.15 -3.95 2.99
CA PHE A 170 13.94 -3.46 4.12
C PHE A 170 15.40 -3.84 3.91
N SER A 171 16.32 -2.91 4.17
CA SER A 171 17.76 -3.15 4.08
C SER A 171 18.50 -2.21 5.03
N ALA A 172 19.09 -2.74 6.07
CA ALA A 172 19.90 -2.01 7.03
C ALA A 172 21.27 -2.68 7.19
N PRO A 173 22.40 -1.94 7.22
CA PRO A 173 23.68 -2.51 7.58
C PRO A 173 23.66 -3.11 8.99
N ASP A 174 24.16 -4.34 9.12
CA ASP A 174 24.14 -5.14 10.33
C ASP A 174 24.73 -4.41 11.56
N HIS A 175 25.82 -3.63 11.36
CA HIS A 175 26.47 -2.89 12.44
C HIS A 175 25.55 -1.89 13.20
N TYR A 176 24.40 -1.53 12.63
CA TYR A 176 23.44 -0.71 13.34
C TYR A 176 22.70 -1.45 14.45
N PHE A 177 22.82 -2.76 14.49
CA PHE A 177 22.20 -3.64 15.49
C PHE A 177 23.21 -4.25 16.48
N ASP A 178 24.55 -4.05 16.30
CA ASP A 178 25.64 -4.52 17.20
C ASP A 178 25.43 -4.15 18.68
N TYR A 179 24.52 -3.22 18.97
CA TYR A 179 24.20 -2.84 20.36
C TYR A 179 23.23 -3.81 21.04
N LEU A 180 22.60 -4.71 20.29
CA LEU A 180 21.67 -5.72 20.81
C LEU A 180 22.47 -6.93 21.34
N ALA A 181 22.30 -7.26 22.61
CA ALA A 181 22.84 -8.49 23.12
C ALA A 181 22.06 -9.72 22.60
N ASP A 182 22.65 -10.91 22.72
CA ASP A 182 22.02 -12.17 22.31
C ASP A 182 20.60 -12.33 22.86
N GLY A 183 19.63 -12.44 21.95
CA GLY A 183 18.21 -12.55 22.25
C GLY A 183 17.49 -11.23 22.56
N GLU A 184 18.19 -10.10 22.64
CA GLU A 184 17.53 -8.80 22.72
C GLU A 184 16.84 -8.45 21.39
N ILE A 185 15.77 -7.66 21.47
CA ILE A 185 14.92 -7.38 20.33
C ILE A 185 14.68 -5.88 20.18
N VAL A 186 14.80 -5.39 18.95
CA VAL A 186 14.20 -4.13 18.51
C VAL A 186 13.15 -4.40 17.44
N THR A 187 12.02 -3.72 17.51
CA THR A 187 10.94 -3.79 16.51
C THR A 187 10.76 -2.43 15.89
N LEU A 188 10.83 -2.38 14.56
CA LEU A 188 10.59 -1.20 13.75
C LEU A 188 9.24 -1.37 13.06
N THR A 189 8.34 -0.41 13.25
CA THR A 189 7.02 -0.40 12.61
C THR A 189 6.95 0.79 11.67
N TYR A 190 6.89 0.50 10.38
CA TYR A 190 6.75 1.48 9.29
C TYR A 190 5.29 1.60 8.91
N THR A 191 4.75 2.82 8.83
CA THR A 191 3.40 3.06 8.33
C THR A 191 3.47 3.40 6.85
N VAL A 192 2.95 2.50 6.01
CA VAL A 192 2.83 2.68 4.56
C VAL A 192 1.41 3.13 4.26
N GLN A 193 1.26 4.29 3.62
CA GLN A 193 -0.03 4.88 3.24
C GLN A 193 -0.24 4.72 1.73
N ILE A 194 -1.47 4.43 1.35
CA ILE A 194 -1.98 4.42 -0.03
C ILE A 194 -3.04 5.51 -0.12
N ASP A 195 -2.92 6.40 -1.10
CA ASP A 195 -3.78 7.58 -1.33
C ASP A 195 -4.32 7.53 -2.76
N ASP A 196 -5.63 7.78 -2.95
CA ASP A 196 -6.33 7.75 -4.24
C ASP A 196 -6.38 9.13 -4.92
N HIS A 197 -5.85 10.16 -4.29
CA HIS A 197 -5.92 11.57 -4.73
C HIS A 197 -7.33 12.18 -4.76
N HIS A 198 -8.35 11.46 -4.31
CA HIS A 198 -9.75 11.90 -4.23
C HIS A 198 -10.21 12.07 -2.77
N GLY A 199 -9.26 11.99 -1.81
CA GLY A 199 -9.49 12.18 -0.38
C GLY A 199 -9.67 10.87 0.39
N GLY A 200 -9.64 9.73 -0.29
CA GLY A 200 -9.54 8.40 0.31
C GLY A 200 -8.08 8.03 0.57
N PHE A 201 -7.80 7.50 1.73
CA PHE A 201 -6.50 6.89 2.03
C PHE A 201 -6.64 5.74 3.01
N THR A 202 -5.75 4.80 2.91
CA THR A 202 -5.63 3.69 3.85
C THR A 202 -4.18 3.48 4.24
N SER A 203 -3.90 2.73 5.29
CA SER A 203 -2.54 2.46 5.73
C SER A 203 -2.36 1.00 6.11
N GLN A 204 -1.15 0.49 5.86
CA GLN A 204 -0.69 -0.82 6.31
C GLN A 204 0.64 -0.67 7.03
N ASP A 205 0.75 -1.25 8.21
CA ASP A 205 2.02 -1.31 8.91
C ASP A 205 2.89 -2.46 8.38
N VAL A 206 4.19 -2.17 8.19
CA VAL A 206 5.24 -3.15 7.93
C VAL A 206 6.10 -3.24 9.19
N VAL A 207 6.07 -4.39 9.85
CA VAL A 207 6.73 -4.63 11.13
C VAL A 207 7.98 -5.47 10.92
N VAL A 208 9.15 -4.89 11.18
CA VAL A 208 10.44 -5.59 11.11
C VAL A 208 10.99 -5.77 12.52
N THR A 209 11.19 -7.02 12.92
CA THR A 209 11.76 -7.37 14.21
C THR A 209 13.18 -7.87 14.01
N VAL A 210 14.16 -7.21 14.65
CA VAL A 210 15.56 -7.62 14.64
C VAL A 210 15.90 -8.19 16.01
N THR A 211 16.47 -9.39 16.01
CA THR A 211 16.95 -10.06 17.23
C THR A 211 18.48 -10.03 17.22
N GLY A 212 19.05 -9.50 18.29
CA GLY A 212 20.49 -9.44 18.48
C GLY A 212 21.14 -10.81 18.64
N SER A 213 22.39 -10.87 18.26
CA SER A 213 23.27 -12.03 18.44
C SER A 213 24.49 -11.64 19.30
N ASN A 214 25.28 -12.61 19.71
CA ASN A 214 26.49 -12.30 20.48
C ASN A 214 27.66 -11.92 19.56
N ASP A 215 28.15 -10.69 19.74
CA ASP A 215 29.37 -10.23 19.08
C ASP A 215 30.65 -10.55 19.86
N ALA A 216 31.73 -10.74 19.14
CA ALA A 216 33.02 -10.96 19.72
C ALA A 216 33.62 -9.63 20.22
N PRO A 217 34.17 -9.56 21.44
CA PRO A 217 34.81 -8.35 21.91
C PRO A 217 36.06 -8.00 21.05
N THR A 218 36.17 -6.73 20.68
CA THR A 218 37.33 -6.22 19.94
C THR A 218 38.30 -5.51 20.87
N LEU A 219 39.61 -5.76 20.74
CA LEU A 219 40.65 -5.10 21.50
C LEU A 219 41.27 -3.99 20.62
N ALA A 220 40.90 -2.74 20.88
CA ALA A 220 41.28 -1.57 20.06
C ALA A 220 42.66 -0.96 20.40
N ALA A 221 43.37 -1.46 21.39
CA ALA A 221 44.64 -0.86 21.85
C ALA A 221 45.80 -1.85 21.74
N GLU A 222 46.93 -1.43 21.21
CA GLU A 222 48.21 -2.12 21.34
C GLU A 222 48.67 -2.06 22.79
N LEU A 223 48.75 -3.23 23.44
CA LEU A 223 49.31 -3.36 24.78
C LEU A 223 50.84 -3.45 24.70
N ALA A 224 51.48 -2.43 24.14
CA ALA A 224 52.93 -2.36 24.06
C ALA A 224 53.44 -1.55 25.24
N GLY A 225 54.05 -2.18 26.17
CA GLY A 225 54.85 -1.57 27.23
C GLY A 225 56.30 -1.31 26.79
N LYS A 226 56.79 -0.08 26.87
CA LYS A 226 58.19 0.25 26.64
C LYS A 226 58.88 0.44 27.99
N LEU A 227 59.79 -0.45 28.31
CA LEU A 227 60.72 -0.31 29.43
C LEU A 227 62.02 0.30 28.90
N THR A 228 62.51 1.38 29.51
CA THR A 228 63.84 1.96 29.19
C THR A 228 64.75 1.67 30.39
N ASP A 229 65.79 0.92 30.17
CA ASP A 229 66.87 0.76 31.11
C ASP A 229 67.66 2.09 31.19
N THR A 230 67.75 2.67 32.35
CA THR A 230 68.53 3.89 32.59
C THR A 230 69.91 3.48 33.10
N ALA A 231 70.87 3.56 32.23
CA ALA A 231 72.26 3.34 32.57
C ALA A 231 72.75 4.37 33.58
N ALA A 232 72.61 4.08 34.84
CA ALA A 232 73.45 4.56 35.95
C ALA A 232 72.89 4.11 37.32
N ASN A 233 73.58 3.23 37.95
CA ASN A 233 73.39 2.68 39.27
C ASN A 233 72.44 1.50 39.41
N ASP A 234 73.08 0.34 39.39
CA ASP A 234 72.53 -0.98 39.66
C ASP A 234 72.08 -1.15 41.09
N SER A 235 71.09 -0.42 41.50
CA SER A 235 70.30 -0.85 42.67
C SER A 235 69.01 -1.43 42.04
N PHE A 236 68.89 -2.76 42.05
CA PHE A 236 67.76 -3.52 41.59
C PHE A 236 66.47 -3.00 42.23
N ALA A 237 65.72 -2.21 41.48
CA ALA A 237 64.31 -1.98 41.78
C ALA A 237 63.51 -3.02 41.07
N ASP A 238 62.74 -3.82 41.82
CA ASP A 238 61.81 -4.78 41.29
C ASP A 238 60.86 -4.11 40.30
N ILE A 239 60.83 -4.58 39.07
CA ILE A 239 59.85 -4.21 38.07
C ILE A 239 58.60 -5.01 38.40
N THR A 240 57.61 -4.37 39.00
CA THR A 240 56.26 -4.92 39.22
C THR A 240 55.31 -4.48 38.14
#